data_4aa2d9d20a9d26164b6d647e6478c523
#
_entry.id   4aa2d9d20a9d26164b6d647e6478c523
#
_cell.length_a   1.000
_cell.length_b   1.000
_cell.length_c   1.000
_cell.angle_alpha   90.00
_cell.angle_beta   90.00
_cell.angle_gamma   90.00
#
_symmetry.space_group_name_H-M   'P 1'
#
loop_
_entity.id
_entity.type
_entity.pdbx_description
1 polymer ?
#
loop_
_entity_poly.entity_id
_entity_poly.type
_entity_poly.pdbx_seq_one_letter_code
_entity_poly.pdbx_strand_id
1 'polypeptide(L)'
;MSDTVGRAKVAVLAERMRLINPEVEVEAVEEFVGVANCGRLLPEGCGVVVDAVDVTTVKALIISHCVRGGMPVVTVGGAGGRVDACGVRCTDLARAQGDNLLRMVRRELRRSHGFPGGESGALFGVAAVHSGEDQRYPQKDGSCGVEAERGESLRMDCASGWGAATFVTGVFGFAAAGEVVRRIAEGG
;
A
#
# COMPACT_ATOMS: atom_id res chain seq x y z
N MET A 1 13.65 14.79 7.71
CA MET A 1 14.25 15.63 8.74
C MET A 1 15.43 14.87 9.33
N SER A 2 16.57 15.54 9.53
CA SER A 2 17.81 14.88 9.99
C SER A 2 17.72 14.32 11.41
N ASP A 3 16.86 14.92 12.24
CA ASP A 3 16.58 14.56 13.62
C ASP A 3 15.81 13.24 13.79
N THR A 4 15.26 12.69 12.71
CA THR A 4 14.49 11.43 12.74
C THR A 4 15.22 10.24 12.12
N VAL A 5 16.40 10.48 11.53
CA VAL A 5 17.21 9.41 10.92
C VAL A 5 17.68 8.43 12.00
N GLY A 6 17.48 7.13 11.77
CA GLY A 6 17.83 6.06 12.72
C GLY A 6 16.76 5.74 13.76
N ARG A 7 15.68 6.51 13.84
CA ARG A 7 14.54 6.23 14.72
C ARG A 7 13.52 5.31 14.05
N ALA A 8 12.79 4.51 14.83
CA ALA A 8 11.70 3.69 14.31
C ALA A 8 10.61 4.56 13.67
N LYS A 9 10.18 4.21 12.43
CA LYS A 9 9.18 4.98 11.68
C LYS A 9 7.86 5.11 12.45
N VAL A 10 7.42 4.03 13.09
CA VAL A 10 6.16 4.01 13.87
C VAL A 10 6.20 4.96 15.05
N ALA A 11 7.34 5.06 15.76
CA ALA A 11 7.51 5.99 16.86
C ALA A 11 7.44 7.46 16.40
N VAL A 12 8.18 7.78 15.31
CA VAL A 12 8.17 9.13 14.73
C VAL A 12 6.77 9.52 14.23
N LEU A 13 6.05 8.59 13.59
CA LEU A 13 4.69 8.84 13.12
C LEU A 13 3.71 9.05 14.29
N ALA A 14 3.80 8.24 15.34
CA ALA A 14 2.97 8.37 16.53
C ALA A 14 3.14 9.74 17.22
N GLU A 15 4.39 10.22 17.33
CA GLU A 15 4.67 11.56 17.83
C GLU A 15 4.00 12.64 16.97
N ARG A 16 4.11 12.56 15.65
CA ARG A 16 3.47 13.52 14.73
C ARG A 16 1.95 13.50 14.83
N MET A 17 1.35 12.32 14.93
CA MET A 17 -0.10 12.18 15.07
C MET A 17 -0.61 12.87 16.32
N ARG A 18 0.08 12.71 17.47
CA ARG A 18 -0.26 13.37 18.74
C ARG A 18 -0.08 14.88 18.69
N LEU A 19 0.88 15.38 17.88
CA LEU A 19 1.04 16.83 17.66
C LEU A 19 -0.09 17.42 16.81
N ILE A 20 -0.70 16.64 15.91
CA ILE A 20 -1.83 17.08 15.07
C ILE A 20 -3.13 17.00 15.88
N ASN A 21 -3.35 15.90 16.57
CA ASN A 21 -4.50 15.70 17.45
C ASN A 21 -4.03 15.16 18.80
N PRO A 22 -3.96 16.01 19.85
CA PRO A 22 -3.50 15.60 21.17
C PRO A 22 -4.39 14.53 21.86
N GLU A 23 -5.66 14.42 21.45
CA GLU A 23 -6.61 13.44 22.00
C GLU A 23 -6.56 12.08 21.30
N VAL A 24 -5.75 11.93 20.24
CA VAL A 24 -5.66 10.67 19.52
C VAL A 24 -4.93 9.63 20.36
N GLU A 25 -5.54 8.46 20.51
CA GLU A 25 -4.88 7.28 21.04
C GLU A 25 -4.06 6.60 19.93
N VAL A 26 -2.77 6.48 20.13
CA VAL A 26 -1.85 5.86 19.15
C VAL A 26 -1.03 4.79 19.84
N GLU A 27 -1.20 3.56 19.35
CA GLU A 27 -0.32 2.43 19.65
C GLU A 27 0.71 2.26 18.55
N ALA A 28 1.99 2.45 18.88
CA ALA A 28 3.10 2.28 17.94
C ALA A 28 3.72 0.90 18.13
N VAL A 29 3.48 -0.01 17.18
CA VAL A 29 3.98 -1.39 17.26
C VAL A 29 5.22 -1.56 16.39
N GLU A 30 6.36 -1.88 16.98
CA GLU A 30 7.65 -2.09 16.30
C GLU A 30 7.85 -3.56 15.91
N GLU A 31 6.89 -4.10 15.18
CA GLU A 31 6.94 -5.50 14.70
C GLU A 31 6.64 -5.57 13.20
N PHE A 32 7.25 -6.55 12.53
CA PHE A 32 6.85 -6.90 11.16
C PHE A 32 5.64 -7.83 11.19
N VAL A 33 4.64 -7.52 10.35
CA VAL A 33 3.48 -8.38 10.19
C VAL A 33 3.88 -9.69 9.51
N GLY A 34 3.42 -10.79 10.05
CA GLY A 34 3.61 -12.14 9.53
C GLY A 34 2.45 -13.05 9.91
N VAL A 35 2.47 -14.30 9.43
CA VAL A 35 1.41 -15.28 9.68
C VAL A 35 1.15 -15.48 11.18
N ALA A 36 2.23 -15.50 11.99
CA ALA A 36 2.15 -15.78 13.41
C ALA A 36 1.50 -14.65 14.25
N ASN A 37 1.54 -13.41 13.77
CA ASN A 37 1.10 -12.24 14.57
C ASN A 37 0.03 -11.38 13.88
N CYS A 38 -0.35 -11.67 12.65
CA CYS A 38 -1.32 -10.87 11.89
C CYS A 38 -2.64 -10.70 12.65
N GLY A 39 -3.21 -11.77 13.19
CA GLY A 39 -4.46 -11.71 13.94
C GLY A 39 -4.38 -10.93 15.25
N ARG A 40 -3.20 -10.90 15.91
CA ARG A 40 -2.97 -10.08 17.10
C ARG A 40 -2.79 -8.61 16.74
N LEU A 41 -2.06 -8.31 15.65
CA LEU A 41 -1.77 -6.94 15.21
C LEU A 41 -2.99 -6.28 14.53
N LEU A 42 -3.87 -7.08 13.95
CA LEU A 42 -5.09 -6.63 13.30
C LEU A 42 -6.28 -7.40 13.91
N PRO A 43 -6.68 -7.08 15.16
CA PRO A 43 -7.76 -7.77 15.82
C PRO A 43 -9.10 -7.51 15.11
N GLU A 44 -10.03 -8.45 15.26
CA GLU A 44 -11.42 -8.28 14.79
C GLU A 44 -12.02 -7.01 15.41
N GLY A 45 -12.81 -6.29 14.62
CA GLY A 45 -13.43 -5.03 15.07
C GLY A 45 -12.62 -3.77 14.76
N CYS A 46 -11.47 -3.88 14.08
CA CYS A 46 -10.83 -2.70 13.49
C CYS A 46 -11.82 -2.01 12.54
N GLY A 47 -12.01 -0.70 12.71
CA GLY A 47 -12.94 0.07 11.88
C GLY A 47 -12.54 0.09 10.41
N VAL A 48 -11.31 0.47 10.10
CA VAL A 48 -10.73 0.40 8.73
C VAL A 48 -9.24 0.14 8.83
N VAL A 49 -8.74 -0.79 8.04
CA VAL A 49 -7.30 -1.10 7.93
C VAL A 49 -6.73 -0.41 6.69
N VAL A 50 -5.62 0.31 6.85
CA VAL A 50 -4.85 0.85 5.72
C VAL A 50 -3.57 0.04 5.55
N ASP A 51 -3.44 -0.62 4.40
CA ASP A 51 -2.26 -1.40 4.04
C ASP A 51 -1.38 -0.64 3.04
N ALA A 52 -0.24 -0.17 3.50
CA ALA A 52 0.80 0.48 2.70
C ALA A 52 2.11 -0.33 2.65
N VAL A 53 2.05 -1.64 2.89
CA VAL A 53 3.20 -2.56 2.83
C VAL A 53 3.60 -2.80 1.37
N ASP A 54 4.89 -2.93 1.09
CA ASP A 54 5.45 -3.16 -0.25
C ASP A 54 5.80 -4.65 -0.53
N VAL A 55 5.79 -5.50 0.50
CA VAL A 55 6.05 -6.94 0.37
C VAL A 55 4.78 -7.66 -0.05
N THR A 56 4.75 -8.20 -1.26
CA THR A 56 3.57 -8.84 -1.88
C THR A 56 2.89 -9.88 -1.00
N THR A 57 3.65 -10.79 -0.38
CA THR A 57 3.09 -11.86 0.45
C THR A 57 2.49 -11.35 1.75
N VAL A 58 3.12 -10.36 2.38
CA VAL A 58 2.60 -9.71 3.60
C VAL A 58 1.35 -8.89 3.29
N LYS A 59 1.38 -8.13 2.20
CA LYS A 59 0.22 -7.38 1.70
C LYS A 59 -0.98 -8.30 1.42
N ALA A 60 -0.75 -9.42 0.74
CA ALA A 60 -1.80 -10.41 0.49
C ALA A 60 -2.33 -11.06 1.78
N LEU A 61 -1.45 -11.33 2.76
CA LEU A 61 -1.83 -11.83 4.08
C LEU A 61 -2.75 -10.83 4.81
N ILE A 62 -2.38 -9.56 4.90
CA ILE A 62 -3.18 -8.49 5.54
C ILE A 62 -4.55 -8.39 4.87
N ILE A 63 -4.60 -8.28 3.54
CA ILE A 63 -5.84 -8.17 2.78
C ILE A 63 -6.74 -9.40 3.02
N SER A 64 -6.17 -10.60 2.93
CA SER A 64 -6.91 -11.83 3.15
C SER A 64 -7.46 -11.95 4.57
N HIS A 65 -6.67 -11.55 5.57
CA HIS A 65 -7.09 -11.53 6.97
C HIS A 65 -8.26 -10.56 7.16
N CYS A 66 -8.17 -9.34 6.66
CA CYS A 66 -9.23 -8.34 6.75
C CYS A 66 -10.52 -8.79 6.08
N VAL A 67 -10.44 -9.30 4.84
CA VAL A 67 -11.62 -9.74 4.09
C VAL A 67 -12.33 -10.91 4.80
N ARG A 68 -11.58 -11.87 5.35
CA ARG A 68 -12.17 -13.00 6.11
C ARG A 68 -12.80 -12.56 7.42
N GLY A 69 -12.22 -11.56 8.08
CA GLY A 69 -12.75 -10.98 9.33
C GLY A 69 -13.84 -9.93 9.12
N GLY A 70 -14.27 -9.68 7.87
CA GLY A 70 -15.25 -8.62 7.56
C GLY A 70 -14.76 -7.21 7.84
N MET A 71 -13.44 -7.00 7.97
CA MET A 71 -12.84 -5.69 8.23
C MET A 71 -12.62 -4.93 6.92
N PRO A 72 -13.13 -3.70 6.78
CA PRO A 72 -12.83 -2.85 5.64
C PRO A 72 -11.33 -2.62 5.49
N VAL A 73 -10.80 -2.79 4.28
CA VAL A 73 -9.37 -2.57 4.00
C VAL A 73 -9.19 -1.67 2.79
N VAL A 74 -8.25 -0.73 2.93
CA VAL A 74 -7.76 0.14 1.85
C VAL A 74 -6.30 -0.22 1.61
N THR A 75 -5.99 -0.78 0.44
CA THR A 75 -4.62 -1.13 0.07
C THR A 75 -4.03 -0.07 -0.86
N VAL A 76 -2.74 0.23 -0.69
CA VAL A 76 -2.03 1.24 -1.48
C VAL A 76 -1.01 0.56 -2.37
N GLY A 77 -1.03 0.89 -3.65
CA GLY A 77 -0.07 0.40 -4.65
C GLY A 77 1.29 1.08 -4.60
N GLY A 78 2.11 0.80 -5.59
CA GLY A 78 3.45 1.36 -5.71
C GLY A 78 3.45 2.77 -6.29
N ALA A 79 4.01 3.75 -5.56
CA ALA A 79 4.19 5.12 -6.02
C ALA A 79 5.55 5.37 -6.69
N GLY A 80 6.50 4.45 -6.56
CA GLY A 80 7.85 4.58 -7.12
C GLY A 80 7.87 4.65 -8.64
N GLY A 81 8.77 5.47 -9.19
CA GLY A 81 8.92 5.66 -10.62
C GLY A 81 7.77 6.36 -11.33
N ARG A 82 6.92 7.09 -10.61
CA ARG A 82 5.76 7.83 -11.15
C ARG A 82 5.93 9.32 -10.95
N VAL A 83 5.38 10.11 -11.87
CA VAL A 83 5.43 11.58 -11.87
C VAL A 83 4.07 12.24 -12.07
N ASP A 84 3.06 11.48 -12.48
CA ASP A 84 1.69 12.00 -12.66
C ASP A 84 0.87 11.81 -11.37
N ALA A 85 0.78 12.87 -10.57
CA ALA A 85 -0.05 12.88 -9.37
C ALA A 85 -1.56 12.86 -9.68
N CYS A 86 -1.98 13.37 -10.85
CA CYS A 86 -3.39 13.40 -11.26
C CYS A 86 -3.89 12.03 -11.75
N GLY A 87 -2.98 11.11 -12.09
CA GLY A 87 -3.30 9.75 -12.49
C GLY A 87 -3.70 8.82 -11.34
N VAL A 88 -3.62 9.29 -10.08
CA VAL A 88 -3.99 8.49 -8.90
C VAL A 88 -5.51 8.32 -8.82
N ARG A 89 -5.94 7.09 -8.56
CA ARG A 89 -7.35 6.70 -8.45
C ARG A 89 -7.55 5.64 -7.40
N CYS A 90 -8.78 5.49 -6.92
CA CYS A 90 -9.20 4.41 -6.05
C CYS A 90 -10.23 3.54 -6.79
N THR A 91 -9.95 2.23 -6.87
CA THR A 91 -10.85 1.24 -7.49
C THR A 91 -10.88 -0.03 -6.66
N ASP A 92 -11.76 -0.99 -7.00
CA ASP A 92 -11.61 -2.33 -6.43
C ASP A 92 -10.27 -2.96 -6.88
N LEU A 93 -9.59 -3.65 -5.96
CA LEU A 93 -8.30 -4.29 -6.22
C LEU A 93 -8.35 -5.26 -7.41
N ALA A 94 -9.47 -5.94 -7.65
CA ALA A 94 -9.64 -6.83 -8.80
C ALA A 94 -9.48 -6.09 -10.14
N ARG A 95 -9.80 -4.79 -10.17
CA ARG A 95 -9.78 -3.91 -11.35
C ARG A 95 -8.59 -2.96 -11.41
N ALA A 96 -7.73 -2.92 -10.39
CA ALA A 96 -6.56 -2.06 -10.37
C ALA A 96 -5.58 -2.43 -11.51
N GLN A 97 -5.27 -1.49 -12.40
CA GLN A 97 -4.37 -1.67 -13.54
C GLN A 97 -3.18 -0.72 -13.46
N GLY A 98 -2.12 -0.98 -14.24
CA GLY A 98 -0.92 -0.13 -14.31
C GLY A 98 -0.01 -0.23 -13.09
N ASP A 99 -0.31 -1.12 -12.13
CA ASP A 99 0.47 -1.27 -10.90
C ASP A 99 1.02 -2.70 -10.76
N ASN A 100 2.35 -2.83 -10.83
CA ASN A 100 3.03 -4.12 -10.77
C ASN A 100 2.91 -4.78 -9.40
N LEU A 101 3.00 -4.01 -8.30
CA LEU A 101 2.84 -4.54 -6.95
C LEU A 101 1.44 -5.14 -6.77
N LEU A 102 0.40 -4.37 -7.10
CA LEU A 102 -0.99 -4.84 -6.99
C LEU A 102 -1.30 -5.99 -7.96
N ARG A 103 -0.67 -6.04 -9.13
CA ARG A 103 -0.77 -7.18 -10.04
C ARG A 103 -0.23 -8.46 -9.39
N MET A 104 0.93 -8.39 -8.73
CA MET A 104 1.52 -9.51 -7.99
C MET A 104 0.65 -9.92 -6.79
N VAL A 105 0.13 -8.94 -6.05
CA VAL A 105 -0.79 -9.17 -4.92
C VAL A 105 -2.06 -9.90 -5.38
N ARG A 106 -2.70 -9.45 -6.48
CA ARG A 106 -3.88 -10.17 -7.02
C ARG A 106 -3.56 -11.61 -7.38
N ARG A 107 -2.39 -11.85 -7.99
CA ARG A 107 -1.94 -13.22 -8.32
C ARG A 107 -1.77 -14.06 -7.05
N GLU A 108 -1.17 -13.50 -6.01
CA GLU A 108 -0.96 -14.18 -4.73
C GLU A 108 -2.28 -14.48 -4.02
N LEU A 109 -3.19 -13.51 -3.95
CA LEU A 109 -4.53 -13.67 -3.38
C LEU A 109 -5.32 -14.81 -4.06
N ARG A 110 -5.28 -14.89 -5.38
CA ARG A 110 -5.93 -15.96 -6.14
C ARG A 110 -5.28 -17.32 -5.90
N ARG A 111 -3.95 -17.37 -5.91
CA ARG A 111 -3.20 -18.62 -5.77
C ARG A 111 -3.29 -19.21 -4.38
N SER A 112 -3.18 -18.39 -3.33
CA SER A 112 -2.92 -18.84 -1.96
C SER A 112 -4.03 -18.52 -0.96
N HIS A 113 -4.98 -17.63 -1.31
CA HIS A 113 -5.98 -17.12 -0.37
C HIS A 113 -7.44 -17.33 -0.83
N GLY A 114 -7.67 -18.00 -1.98
CA GLY A 114 -8.99 -18.36 -2.45
C GLY A 114 -9.81 -17.21 -3.05
N PHE A 115 -9.17 -16.12 -3.46
CA PHE A 115 -9.86 -15.01 -4.13
C PHE A 115 -10.31 -15.39 -5.55
N PRO A 116 -11.38 -14.74 -6.07
CA PRO A 116 -11.96 -15.05 -7.37
C PRO A 116 -10.95 -14.95 -8.51
N GLY A 117 -11.03 -15.86 -9.48
CA GLY A 117 -10.23 -15.82 -10.70
C GLY A 117 -10.54 -14.59 -11.57
N GLY A 118 -9.59 -14.21 -12.42
CA GLY A 118 -9.74 -13.03 -13.30
C GLY A 118 -10.89 -13.12 -14.30
N GLU A 119 -11.22 -14.33 -14.74
CA GLU A 119 -12.30 -14.58 -15.71
C GLU A 119 -13.71 -14.44 -15.09
N SER A 120 -13.84 -14.53 -13.78
CA SER A 120 -15.13 -14.41 -13.09
C SER A 120 -15.71 -13.00 -13.12
N GLY A 121 -14.89 -11.97 -13.38
CA GLY A 121 -15.30 -10.57 -13.28
C GLY A 121 -15.67 -10.11 -11.85
N ALA A 122 -15.56 -10.99 -10.87
CA ALA A 122 -15.95 -10.73 -9.48
C ALA A 122 -15.00 -9.70 -8.84
N LEU A 123 -15.56 -8.82 -8.01
CA LEU A 123 -14.81 -7.86 -7.20
C LEU A 123 -14.23 -8.56 -5.98
N PHE A 124 -13.17 -7.97 -5.41
CA PHE A 124 -12.57 -8.44 -4.17
C PHE A 124 -13.16 -7.75 -2.93
N GLY A 125 -13.92 -6.66 -3.11
CA GLY A 125 -14.42 -5.85 -2.00
C GLY A 125 -13.32 -5.03 -1.31
N VAL A 126 -12.16 -4.90 -1.94
CA VAL A 126 -10.96 -4.25 -1.40
C VAL A 126 -10.70 -2.97 -2.17
N ALA A 127 -10.75 -1.82 -1.48
CA ALA A 127 -10.37 -0.55 -2.09
C ALA A 127 -8.85 -0.51 -2.34
N ALA A 128 -8.45 -0.16 -3.55
CA ALA A 128 -7.06 -0.07 -3.95
C ALA A 128 -6.74 1.31 -4.51
N VAL A 129 -5.84 2.02 -3.86
CA VAL A 129 -5.30 3.29 -4.35
C VAL A 129 -4.11 2.97 -5.26
N HIS A 130 -4.18 3.38 -6.51
CA HIS A 130 -3.15 3.11 -7.51
C HIS A 130 -3.12 4.20 -8.59
N SER A 131 -2.07 4.18 -9.41
CA SER A 131 -2.00 4.98 -10.64
C SER A 131 -1.96 4.07 -11.86
N GLY A 132 -2.59 4.51 -12.94
CA GLY A 132 -2.49 3.86 -14.24
C GLY A 132 -1.23 4.24 -15.03
N GLU A 133 -0.41 5.15 -14.50
CA GLU A 133 0.86 5.55 -15.14
C GLU A 133 1.85 4.39 -15.13
N ASP A 134 2.53 4.17 -16.26
CA ASP A 134 3.63 3.21 -16.31
C ASP A 134 4.80 3.66 -15.45
N GLN A 135 5.36 2.74 -14.68
CA GLN A 135 6.51 3.02 -13.82
C GLN A 135 7.75 3.29 -14.68
N ARG A 136 8.51 4.29 -14.31
CA ARG A 136 9.79 4.64 -14.94
C ARG A 136 10.94 4.10 -14.12
N TYR A 137 11.94 3.60 -14.80
CA TYR A 137 13.14 3.01 -14.22
C TYR A 137 14.36 3.85 -14.61
N PRO A 138 15.31 4.08 -13.68
CA PRO A 138 16.58 4.69 -14.03
C PRO A 138 17.33 3.79 -15.03
N GLN A 139 17.95 4.39 -16.02
CA GLN A 139 18.79 3.72 -17.01
C GLN A 139 20.27 4.02 -16.72
N LYS A 140 21.17 3.17 -17.21
CA LYS A 140 22.63 3.34 -17.00
C LYS A 140 23.20 4.60 -17.60
N ASP A 141 22.55 5.16 -18.62
CA ASP A 141 22.93 6.42 -19.25
C ASP A 141 22.43 7.66 -18.48
N GLY A 142 21.77 7.46 -17.32
CA GLY A 142 21.19 8.52 -16.50
C GLY A 142 19.80 8.98 -16.94
N SER A 143 19.23 8.41 -18.00
CA SER A 143 17.86 8.67 -18.42
C SER A 143 16.86 7.84 -17.62
N CYS A 144 15.56 8.04 -17.85
CA CYS A 144 14.48 7.23 -17.28
C CYS A 144 13.65 6.61 -18.40
N GLY A 145 13.49 5.28 -18.37
CA GLY A 145 12.70 4.50 -19.33
C GLY A 145 11.58 3.72 -18.67
N VAL A 146 10.61 3.24 -19.45
CA VAL A 146 9.52 2.38 -18.97
C VAL A 146 9.93 0.90 -18.89
N GLU A 147 11.04 0.53 -19.50
CA GLU A 147 11.60 -0.81 -19.42
C GLU A 147 12.73 -0.83 -18.39
N ALA A 148 12.69 -1.81 -17.47
CA ALA A 148 13.80 -2.05 -16.57
C ALA A 148 14.96 -2.72 -17.33
N GLU A 149 16.18 -2.22 -17.14
CA GLU A 149 17.35 -2.89 -17.73
C GLU A 149 17.57 -4.28 -17.11
N ARG A 150 17.92 -5.25 -17.98
CA ARG A 150 18.18 -6.63 -17.53
C ARG A 150 19.37 -6.69 -16.58
N GLY A 151 19.18 -7.29 -15.42
CA GLY A 151 20.23 -7.58 -14.45
C GLY A 151 20.22 -6.71 -13.20
N GLU A 152 19.37 -5.70 -13.09
CA GLU A 152 19.17 -4.96 -11.86
C GLU A 152 18.07 -5.61 -11.02
N SER A 153 18.28 -5.65 -9.71
CA SER A 153 17.26 -6.07 -8.75
C SER A 153 16.09 -5.08 -8.85
N LEU A 154 14.94 -5.55 -9.35
CA LEU A 154 13.68 -4.80 -9.37
C LEU A 154 13.09 -4.59 -7.96
N ARG A 155 13.89 -4.69 -6.91
CA ARG A 155 13.46 -4.35 -5.56
C ARG A 155 13.32 -2.85 -5.48
N MET A 156 12.16 -2.39 -5.02
CA MET A 156 11.93 -1.01 -4.64
C MET A 156 12.68 -0.73 -3.34
N ASP A 157 14.00 -0.63 -3.43
CA ASP A 157 14.85 -0.21 -2.31
C ASP A 157 15.59 1.08 -2.67
N CYS A 158 15.98 1.81 -1.64
CA CYS A 158 16.72 3.06 -1.82
C CYS A 158 18.11 2.85 -2.46
N ALA A 159 18.60 1.60 -2.51
CA ALA A 159 19.89 1.26 -3.10
C ALA A 159 19.83 1.13 -4.62
N SER A 160 18.65 0.84 -5.18
CA SER A 160 18.44 0.74 -6.64
C SER A 160 18.34 2.09 -7.35
N GLY A 161 18.41 3.21 -6.61
CA GLY A 161 18.23 4.56 -7.17
C GLY A 161 16.78 4.86 -7.59
N TRP A 162 15.87 3.95 -7.32
CA TRP A 162 14.47 4.09 -7.69
C TRP A 162 13.71 4.89 -6.62
N GLY A 163 13.47 6.15 -6.92
CA GLY A 163 12.82 7.09 -6.02
C GLY A 163 11.32 7.18 -6.20
N ALA A 164 10.66 7.80 -5.22
CA ALA A 164 9.26 8.20 -5.30
C ALA A 164 9.17 9.72 -5.14
N ALA A 165 8.45 10.38 -6.04
CA ALA A 165 8.19 11.82 -5.94
C ALA A 165 7.22 12.10 -4.80
N THR A 166 7.57 13.02 -3.89
CA THR A 166 6.77 13.33 -2.70
C THR A 166 5.34 13.77 -3.04
N PHE A 167 5.16 14.51 -4.11
CA PHE A 167 3.84 14.95 -4.56
C PHE A 167 2.98 13.78 -5.05
N VAL A 168 3.56 12.72 -5.63
CA VAL A 168 2.83 11.49 -5.99
C VAL A 168 2.48 10.69 -4.74
N THR A 169 3.47 10.41 -3.88
CA THR A 169 3.21 9.66 -2.62
C THR A 169 2.23 10.39 -1.71
N GLY A 170 2.27 11.74 -1.70
CA GLY A 170 1.30 12.56 -0.97
C GLY A 170 -0.13 12.35 -1.46
N VAL A 171 -0.34 12.36 -2.78
CA VAL A 171 -1.69 12.13 -3.36
C VAL A 171 -2.16 10.69 -3.10
N PHE A 172 -1.29 9.68 -3.17
CA PHE A 172 -1.63 8.32 -2.74
C PHE A 172 -2.11 8.28 -1.29
N GLY A 173 -1.40 8.96 -0.37
CA GLY A 173 -1.78 9.06 1.04
C GLY A 173 -3.11 9.76 1.25
N PHE A 174 -3.34 10.90 0.59
CA PHE A 174 -4.60 11.64 0.68
C PHE A 174 -5.78 10.87 0.08
N ALA A 175 -5.58 10.18 -1.04
CA ALA A 175 -6.61 9.32 -1.63
C ALA A 175 -6.99 8.16 -0.71
N ALA A 176 -6.00 7.53 -0.06
CA ALA A 176 -6.25 6.49 0.94
C ALA A 176 -7.01 7.04 2.15
N ALA A 177 -6.60 8.19 2.68
CA ALA A 177 -7.29 8.86 3.79
C ALA A 177 -8.72 9.23 3.44
N GLY A 178 -8.97 9.77 2.24
CA GLY A 178 -10.31 10.10 1.76
C GLY A 178 -11.21 8.86 1.67
N GLU A 179 -10.68 7.72 1.19
CA GLU A 179 -11.43 6.46 1.15
C GLU A 179 -11.73 5.92 2.56
N VAL A 180 -10.80 6.06 3.52
CA VAL A 180 -11.04 5.70 4.93
C VAL A 180 -12.18 6.54 5.51
N VAL A 181 -12.12 7.87 5.34
CA VAL A 181 -13.17 8.79 5.84
C VAL A 181 -14.53 8.45 5.23
N ARG A 182 -14.58 8.16 3.93
CA ARG A 182 -15.81 7.76 3.25
C ARG A 182 -16.38 6.47 3.86
N ARG A 183 -15.57 5.44 4.09
CA ARG A 183 -16.02 4.18 4.69
C ARG A 183 -16.54 4.37 6.10
N ILE A 184 -15.86 5.15 6.93
CA ILE A 184 -16.32 5.45 8.29
C ILE A 184 -17.66 6.19 8.25
N ALA A 185 -17.83 7.16 7.36
CA ALA A 185 -19.06 7.94 7.23
C ALA A 185 -20.26 7.11 6.70
N GLU A 186 -20.00 6.10 5.89
CA GLU A 186 -21.04 5.18 5.34
C GLU A 186 -21.38 4.00 6.27
N GLY A 187 -20.74 3.91 7.43
CA GLY A 187 -21.02 2.89 8.44
C GLY A 187 -20.15 1.62 8.35
N GLY A 188 -19.03 1.71 7.63
CA GLY A 188 -18.06 0.63 7.53
C GLY A 188 -18.37 -0.39 6.46
#